data_5e0b62d26097d2996dd3af5afe1e2b2b
#
_entry.id   5e0b62d26097d2996dd3af5afe1e2b2b
#
_cell.length_a   1.000
_cell.length_b   1.000
_cell.length_c   1.000
_cell.angle_alpha   90.00
_cell.angle_beta   90.00
_cell.angle_gamma   90.00
#
_symmetry.space_group_name_H-M   'P 1'
#
loop_
_entity.id
_entity.type
_entity.pdbx_description
1 polymer ?
#
loop_
_entity_poly.entity_id
_entity_poly.type
_entity_poly.pdbx_seq_one_letter_code
_entity_poly.pdbx_strand_id
1 'polypeptide(L)'
;LDLTVLIPVCIVAIILIFYFSVRHERKRTEALQQNAPIRGFFFTPKSDLGILPSDTADLHLFKHGHSQRVSNILQKPGDPLSEMIFDYIYVTGSGRNRSTHKQTVFLFQTSRHQFPEFELRPEHLFHKIGQAFGYQDIDFEAHPQFSKRYILRGKNEAMIRKTLTPDLIAAFENEKKISAECAGHFLIIYYSGKRIAPNQIYEVHDRIQRIYLTLSKRSEFI
;
A
#
# COMPACT_ATOMS: atom_id res chain seq x y z
N LEU A 1 28.04 36.36 1.22
CA LEU A 1 27.94 35.87 -0.16
C LEU A 1 27.08 36.88 -0.94
N ASP A 2 27.60 37.35 -2.06
CA ASP A 2 26.93 38.35 -2.88
C ASP A 2 25.64 37.75 -3.49
N LEU A 3 24.52 38.45 -3.33
CA LEU A 3 23.21 37.98 -3.79
C LEU A 3 23.18 37.69 -5.28
N THR A 4 24.02 38.39 -6.05
CA THR A 4 24.20 38.23 -7.49
C THR A 4 24.77 36.85 -7.90
N VAL A 5 25.55 36.24 -7.00
CA VAL A 5 26.13 34.88 -7.20
C VAL A 5 25.21 33.82 -6.58
N LEU A 6 24.56 34.11 -5.44
CA LEU A 6 23.74 33.15 -4.73
C LEU A 6 22.49 32.75 -5.53
N ILE A 7 21.83 33.70 -6.16
CA ILE A 7 20.60 33.46 -6.96
C ILE A 7 20.85 32.45 -8.10
N PRO A 8 21.84 32.67 -9.00
CA PRO A 8 22.09 31.69 -10.10
C PRO A 8 22.53 30.33 -9.59
N VAL A 9 23.31 30.24 -8.49
CA VAL A 9 23.68 28.96 -7.88
C VAL A 9 22.43 28.21 -7.37
N CYS A 10 21.49 28.89 -6.70
CA CYS A 10 20.24 28.27 -6.27
C CYS A 10 19.39 27.78 -7.45
N ILE A 11 19.31 28.55 -8.52
CA ILE A 11 18.56 28.17 -9.74
C ILE A 11 19.16 26.91 -10.35
N VAL A 12 20.49 26.85 -10.53
CA VAL A 12 21.18 25.67 -11.06
C VAL A 12 20.95 24.45 -10.17
N ALA A 13 21.05 24.61 -8.85
CA ALA A 13 20.78 23.53 -7.90
C ALA A 13 19.35 23.00 -8.03
N ILE A 14 18.34 23.88 -8.15
CA ILE A 14 16.93 23.48 -8.35
C ILE A 14 16.76 22.72 -9.66
N ILE A 15 17.37 23.20 -10.76
CA ILE A 15 17.32 22.53 -12.06
C ILE A 15 17.94 21.13 -11.99
N LEU A 16 19.09 20.99 -11.34
CA LEU A 16 19.75 19.71 -11.15
C LEU A 16 18.91 18.74 -10.31
N ILE A 17 18.34 19.19 -9.20
CA ILE A 17 17.45 18.38 -8.37
C ILE A 17 16.24 17.90 -9.19
N PHE A 18 15.64 18.79 -9.97
CA PHE A 18 14.52 18.43 -10.84
C PHE A 18 14.94 17.41 -11.90
N TYR A 19 16.05 17.64 -12.59
CA TYR A 19 16.60 16.72 -13.60
C TYR A 19 16.86 15.32 -13.02
N PHE A 20 17.54 15.24 -11.87
CA PHE A 20 17.81 13.95 -11.22
C PHE A 20 16.52 13.26 -10.74
N SER A 21 15.56 14.01 -10.26
CA SER A 21 14.25 13.48 -9.84
C SER A 21 13.51 12.86 -11.04
N VAL A 22 13.40 13.57 -12.14
CA VAL A 22 12.75 13.05 -13.37
C VAL A 22 13.48 11.82 -13.90
N ARG A 23 14.82 11.87 -13.95
CA ARG A 23 15.64 10.74 -14.39
C ARG A 23 15.47 9.52 -13.50
N HIS A 24 15.36 9.71 -12.19
CA HIS A 24 15.13 8.62 -11.24
C HIS A 24 13.77 7.96 -11.47
N GLU A 25 12.70 8.76 -11.63
CA GLU A 25 11.36 8.24 -11.92
C GLU A 25 11.32 7.48 -13.25
N ARG A 26 11.96 8.02 -14.27
CA ARG A 26 12.05 7.36 -15.60
C ARG A 26 12.76 6.01 -15.51
N LYS A 27 13.93 5.93 -14.86
CA LYS A 27 14.65 4.67 -14.63
C LYS A 27 13.81 3.64 -13.86
N ARG A 28 13.04 4.10 -12.86
CA ARG A 28 12.12 3.23 -12.13
C ARG A 28 11.05 2.66 -13.05
N THR A 29 10.41 3.51 -13.86
CA THR A 29 9.38 3.11 -14.82
C THR A 29 9.92 2.09 -15.83
N GLU A 30 11.08 2.37 -16.43
CA GLU A 30 11.75 1.48 -17.39
C GLU A 30 12.08 0.11 -16.77
N ALA A 31 12.62 0.09 -15.55
CA ALA A 31 12.96 -1.15 -14.87
C ALA A 31 11.72 -2.00 -14.53
N LEU A 32 10.61 -1.38 -14.09
CA LEU A 32 9.36 -2.11 -13.82
C LEU A 32 8.72 -2.62 -15.11
N GLN A 33 8.75 -1.83 -16.19
CA GLN A 33 8.25 -2.23 -17.50
C GLN A 33 9.00 -3.45 -18.06
N GLN A 34 10.33 -3.47 -17.94
CA GLN A 34 11.16 -4.59 -18.40
C GLN A 34 10.93 -5.86 -17.61
N ASN A 35 10.68 -5.72 -16.30
CA ASN A 35 10.48 -6.86 -15.41
C ASN A 35 9.05 -7.43 -15.44
N ALA A 36 8.04 -6.65 -15.83
CA ALA A 36 6.63 -7.05 -15.77
C ALA A 36 6.34 -8.39 -16.47
N PRO A 37 6.78 -8.64 -17.73
CA PRO A 37 6.46 -9.89 -18.44
C PRO A 37 7.05 -11.14 -17.80
N ILE A 38 8.14 -11.02 -17.00
CA ILE A 38 8.84 -12.16 -16.38
C ILE A 38 7.91 -12.97 -15.46
N ARG A 39 6.94 -12.30 -14.83
CA ARG A 39 5.96 -12.89 -13.91
C ARG A 39 4.53 -12.86 -14.47
N GLY A 40 4.38 -12.59 -15.77
CA GLY A 40 3.08 -12.53 -16.45
C GLY A 40 2.24 -11.31 -16.12
N PHE A 41 2.86 -10.21 -15.71
CA PHE A 41 2.17 -8.94 -15.50
C PHE A 41 2.16 -8.10 -16.79
N PHE A 42 1.06 -7.42 -17.03
CA PHE A 42 0.96 -6.33 -17.99
C PHE A 42 1.38 -5.02 -17.32
N PHE A 43 2.04 -4.14 -18.04
CA PHE A 43 2.54 -2.88 -17.50
C PHE A 43 1.84 -1.66 -18.11
N THR A 44 1.40 -0.74 -17.24
CA THR A 44 0.86 0.57 -17.62
C THR A 44 1.62 1.66 -16.87
N PRO A 45 2.27 2.62 -17.55
CA PRO A 45 3.16 3.58 -16.89
C PRO A 45 2.43 4.61 -16.03
N LYS A 46 1.24 5.06 -16.45
CA LYS A 46 0.40 6.04 -15.72
C LYS A 46 -1.07 5.81 -16.01
N SER A 47 -1.90 6.05 -15.02
CA SER A 47 -3.36 6.12 -15.15
C SER A 47 -3.92 7.06 -14.09
N ASP A 48 -5.21 7.38 -14.20
CA ASP A 48 -6.02 7.92 -13.12
C ASP A 48 -6.46 6.81 -12.15
N LEU A 49 -7.21 7.17 -11.10
CA LEU A 49 -7.74 6.19 -10.15
C LEU A 49 -8.80 5.26 -10.77
N GLY A 50 -9.38 5.62 -11.89
CA GLY A 50 -10.38 4.81 -12.60
C GLY A 50 -9.86 3.47 -13.11
N ILE A 51 -8.54 3.24 -13.12
CA ILE A 51 -7.95 1.92 -13.40
C ILE A 51 -8.16 0.93 -12.25
N LEU A 52 -8.37 1.42 -11.03
CA LEU A 52 -8.66 0.58 -9.87
C LEU A 52 -10.13 0.14 -9.91
N PRO A 53 -10.47 -1.07 -9.45
CA PRO A 53 -11.85 -1.49 -9.31
C PRO A 53 -12.67 -0.49 -8.46
N SER A 54 -13.90 -0.17 -8.87
CA SER A 54 -14.74 0.88 -8.24
C SER A 54 -14.90 0.71 -6.74
N ASP A 55 -15.07 -0.54 -6.30
CA ASP A 55 -15.35 -0.88 -4.90
C ASP A 55 -14.10 -0.69 -3.99
N THR A 56 -12.91 -0.55 -4.58
CA THR A 56 -11.69 -0.21 -3.82
C THR A 56 -11.72 1.21 -3.27
N ALA A 57 -12.59 2.09 -3.81
CA ALA A 57 -12.76 3.45 -3.31
C ALA A 57 -13.19 3.48 -1.83
N ASP A 58 -13.75 2.39 -1.30
CA ASP A 58 -14.14 2.27 0.10
C ASP A 58 -12.96 1.99 1.04
N LEU A 59 -11.84 1.52 0.55
CA LEU A 59 -10.63 1.33 1.34
C LEU A 59 -10.07 2.68 1.83
N HIS A 60 -9.66 2.72 3.09
CA HIS A 60 -9.25 3.96 3.75
C HIS A 60 -8.08 4.65 3.06
N LEU A 61 -7.12 3.89 2.54
CA LEU A 61 -5.97 4.43 1.81
C LEU A 61 -6.40 5.36 0.68
N PHE A 62 -7.47 4.99 -0.06
CA PHE A 62 -7.93 5.75 -1.22
C PHE A 62 -8.89 6.89 -0.86
N LYS A 63 -9.43 6.90 0.37
CA LYS A 63 -10.20 8.03 0.92
C LYS A 63 -9.32 9.09 1.58
N HIS A 64 -8.06 8.74 1.87
CA HIS A 64 -7.17 9.59 2.64
C HIS A 64 -6.43 10.61 1.76
N GLY A 65 -6.46 11.88 2.18
CA GLY A 65 -5.78 12.98 1.50
C GLY A 65 -6.45 13.41 0.18
N HIS A 66 -5.67 14.05 -0.67
CA HIS A 66 -6.11 14.58 -1.97
C HIS A 66 -4.99 14.47 -3.01
N SER A 67 -5.25 14.88 -4.27
CA SER A 67 -4.27 14.83 -5.38
C SER A 67 -3.68 13.44 -5.59
N GLN A 68 -4.53 12.44 -5.48
CA GLN A 68 -4.18 11.04 -5.59
C GLN A 68 -3.80 10.68 -7.03
N ARG A 69 -2.78 9.83 -7.18
CA ARG A 69 -2.28 9.37 -8.48
C ARG A 69 -1.79 7.94 -8.39
N VAL A 70 -1.99 7.18 -9.46
CA VAL A 70 -1.42 5.86 -9.67
C VAL A 70 -0.44 5.88 -10.83
N SER A 71 0.63 5.13 -10.72
CA SER A 71 1.65 5.00 -11.77
C SER A 71 2.39 3.67 -11.64
N ASN A 72 3.15 3.29 -12.68
CA ASN A 72 3.93 2.06 -12.69
C ASN A 72 3.10 0.84 -12.33
N ILE A 73 1.97 0.66 -13.02
CA ILE A 73 0.96 -0.32 -12.71
C ILE A 73 1.32 -1.63 -13.37
N LEU A 74 1.47 -2.68 -12.57
CA LEU A 74 1.60 -4.07 -13.01
C LEU A 74 0.27 -4.76 -12.72
N GLN A 75 -0.36 -5.32 -13.75
CA GLN A 75 -1.65 -6.00 -13.65
C GLN A 75 -1.52 -7.44 -14.11
N LYS A 76 -2.02 -8.36 -13.34
CA LYS A 76 -2.14 -9.78 -13.68
C LYS A 76 -3.59 -10.19 -13.48
N PRO A 77 -4.42 -10.09 -14.54
CA PRO A 77 -5.79 -10.52 -14.47
C PRO A 77 -5.86 -12.03 -14.31
N GLY A 78 -6.85 -12.50 -13.59
CA GLY A 78 -7.06 -13.92 -13.36
C GLY A 78 -8.38 -14.19 -12.67
N ASP A 79 -8.82 -15.44 -12.74
CA ASP A 79 -9.94 -15.95 -11.99
C ASP A 79 -9.47 -17.25 -11.29
N PRO A 80 -9.65 -17.36 -9.99
CA PRO A 80 -10.38 -16.49 -9.08
C PRO A 80 -9.58 -15.32 -8.48
N LEU A 81 -8.34 -15.11 -8.87
CA LEU A 81 -7.46 -14.09 -8.30
C LEU A 81 -6.92 -13.16 -9.38
N SER A 82 -7.22 -11.87 -9.27
CA SER A 82 -6.55 -10.80 -10.00
C SER A 82 -5.60 -10.05 -9.07
N GLU A 83 -4.44 -9.68 -9.60
CA GLU A 83 -3.38 -9.02 -8.83
C GLU A 83 -2.97 -7.70 -9.49
N MET A 84 -2.78 -6.66 -8.69
CA MET A 84 -2.22 -5.40 -9.15
C MET A 84 -1.12 -4.94 -8.19
N ILE A 85 -0.02 -4.42 -8.75
CA ILE A 85 1.04 -3.76 -8.00
C ILE A 85 1.23 -2.39 -8.63
N PHE A 86 1.19 -1.32 -7.83
CA PHE A 86 1.32 0.03 -8.37
C PHE A 86 1.95 1.00 -7.39
N ASP A 87 2.52 2.07 -7.91
CA ASP A 87 2.92 3.20 -7.11
C ASP A 87 1.74 4.14 -6.89
N TYR A 88 1.44 4.40 -5.63
CA TYR A 88 0.38 5.32 -5.19
C TYR A 88 0.98 6.55 -4.54
N ILE A 89 0.46 7.72 -4.93
CA ILE A 89 0.87 9.01 -4.40
C ILE A 89 -0.39 9.76 -3.97
N TYR A 90 -0.34 10.34 -2.78
CA TYR A 90 -1.37 11.26 -2.29
C TYR A 90 -0.76 12.36 -1.43
N VAL A 91 -1.51 13.41 -1.19
CA VAL A 91 -1.09 14.59 -0.43
C VAL A 91 -1.99 14.76 0.78
N THR A 92 -1.40 15.08 1.92
CA THR A 92 -2.13 15.47 3.13
C THR A 92 -1.77 16.90 3.52
N GLY A 93 -2.70 17.58 4.22
CA GLY A 93 -2.52 18.96 4.63
C GLY A 93 -2.55 19.94 3.46
N SER A 94 -2.32 21.22 3.75
CA SER A 94 -2.33 22.30 2.77
C SER A 94 -1.28 23.37 3.12
N GLY A 95 -0.92 24.20 2.15
CA GLY A 95 0.03 25.30 2.35
C GLY A 95 1.38 24.81 2.91
N ARG A 96 1.80 25.38 4.05
CA ARG A 96 3.08 25.04 4.69
C ARG A 96 3.11 23.63 5.34
N ASN A 97 1.94 23.08 5.65
CA ASN A 97 1.80 21.74 6.27
C ASN A 97 1.53 20.64 5.23
N ARG A 98 1.76 20.91 3.96
CA ARG A 98 1.59 19.95 2.89
C ARG A 98 2.63 18.84 2.97
N SER A 99 2.17 17.59 2.98
CA SER A 99 3.03 16.40 2.96
C SER A 99 2.64 15.49 1.78
N THR A 100 3.63 15.04 1.01
CA THR A 100 3.42 14.10 -0.10
C THR A 100 3.85 12.71 0.32
N HIS A 101 2.95 11.75 0.21
CA HIS A 101 3.16 10.35 0.52
C HIS A 101 3.30 9.55 -0.77
N LYS A 102 4.33 8.69 -0.84
CA LYS A 102 4.61 7.82 -1.99
C LYS A 102 4.85 6.41 -1.50
N GLN A 103 4.13 5.44 -2.06
CA GLN A 103 4.26 4.04 -1.65
C GLN A 103 3.92 3.08 -2.78
N THR A 104 4.42 1.86 -2.71
CA THR A 104 3.98 0.77 -3.57
C THR A 104 2.86 0.03 -2.86
N VAL A 105 1.76 -0.20 -3.57
CA VAL A 105 0.57 -0.92 -3.10
C VAL A 105 0.46 -2.24 -3.86
N PHE A 106 0.18 -3.31 -3.12
CA PHE A 106 -0.16 -4.64 -3.62
C PHE A 106 -1.65 -4.83 -3.39
N LEU A 107 -2.41 -5.03 -4.47
CA LEU A 107 -3.86 -5.24 -4.44
C LEU A 107 -4.17 -6.64 -4.96
N PHE A 108 -4.96 -7.37 -4.19
CA PHE A 108 -5.51 -8.67 -4.52
C PHE A 108 -7.03 -8.55 -4.59
N GLN A 109 -7.60 -9.02 -5.69
CA GLN A 109 -9.05 -9.12 -5.87
C GLN A 109 -9.41 -10.58 -6.12
N THR A 110 -10.37 -11.10 -5.34
CA THR A 110 -10.86 -12.48 -5.50
C THR A 110 -12.33 -12.53 -5.85
N SER A 111 -12.73 -13.49 -6.68
CA SER A 111 -14.14 -13.77 -6.98
C SER A 111 -14.76 -14.84 -6.05
N ARG A 112 -13.94 -15.56 -5.26
CA ARG A 112 -14.39 -16.73 -4.48
C ARG A 112 -15.10 -16.41 -3.18
N HIS A 113 -14.66 -15.37 -2.47
CA HIS A 113 -15.15 -15.09 -1.11
C HIS A 113 -15.09 -13.59 -0.79
N GLN A 114 -15.75 -13.23 0.29
CA GLN A 114 -15.68 -11.88 0.84
C GLN A 114 -14.86 -11.87 2.12
N PHE A 115 -14.06 -10.83 2.28
CA PHE A 115 -13.28 -10.59 3.46
C PHE A 115 -14.05 -9.69 4.45
N PRO A 116 -13.86 -9.85 5.78
CA PRO A 116 -14.36 -8.87 6.73
C PRO A 116 -13.67 -7.53 6.51
N GLU A 117 -14.39 -6.45 6.75
CA GLU A 117 -13.82 -5.10 6.67
C GLU A 117 -12.92 -4.86 7.89
N PHE A 118 -11.61 -4.74 7.66
CA PHE A 118 -10.65 -4.36 8.68
C PHE A 118 -9.49 -3.54 8.11
N GLU A 119 -8.84 -2.84 9.01
CA GLU A 119 -7.60 -2.10 8.79
C GLU A 119 -6.57 -2.52 9.83
N LEU A 120 -5.38 -2.90 9.36
CA LEU A 120 -4.19 -3.18 10.16
C LEU A 120 -3.11 -2.15 9.86
N ARG A 121 -2.60 -1.47 10.88
CA ARG A 121 -1.51 -0.49 10.73
C ARG A 121 -0.46 -0.63 11.83
N PRO A 122 0.82 -0.34 11.51
CA PRO A 122 1.84 -0.19 12.54
C PRO A 122 1.48 0.91 13.55
N GLU A 123 1.58 0.62 14.85
CA GLU A 123 1.22 1.56 15.93
C GLU A 123 1.90 2.92 15.79
N HIS A 124 3.20 2.95 15.45
CA HIS A 124 3.95 4.20 15.30
C HIS A 124 3.46 5.15 14.18
N LEU A 125 2.60 4.68 13.28
CA LEU A 125 1.97 5.47 12.23
C LEU A 125 0.63 6.07 12.65
N PHE A 126 0.05 5.57 13.73
CA PHE A 126 -1.28 5.98 14.20
C PHE A 126 -1.38 7.48 14.47
N HIS A 127 -0.41 8.05 15.17
CA HIS A 127 -0.39 9.49 15.49
C HIS A 127 -0.24 10.40 14.28
N LYS A 128 0.19 9.87 13.13
CA LYS A 128 0.45 10.67 11.91
C LYS A 128 -0.75 10.79 10.98
N ILE A 129 -1.74 9.91 11.11
CA ILE A 129 -2.82 9.78 10.10
C ILE A 129 -4.19 10.19 10.66
N GLY A 130 -4.27 10.55 11.94
CA GLY A 130 -5.51 10.94 12.61
C GLY A 130 -6.42 9.75 12.96
N GLN A 131 -7.45 10.01 13.76
CA GLN A 131 -8.46 9.01 14.16
C GLN A 131 -9.43 8.77 12.99
N ALA A 132 -9.09 7.90 12.06
CA ALA A 132 -9.84 7.78 10.80
C ALA A 132 -11.13 6.97 10.92
N PHE A 133 -11.23 6.03 11.87
CA PHE A 133 -12.44 5.24 12.12
C PHE A 133 -12.73 5.21 13.62
N GLY A 134 -13.99 5.43 14.01
CA GLY A 134 -14.45 5.38 15.39
C GLY A 134 -14.46 3.97 16.01
N TYR A 135 -13.75 2.99 15.44
CA TYR A 135 -13.66 1.63 15.95
C TYR A 135 -12.53 1.51 16.99
N GLN A 136 -12.80 0.71 18.04
CA GLN A 136 -11.79 0.36 19.03
C GLN A 136 -10.72 -0.53 18.43
N ASP A 137 -9.54 -0.51 19.04
CA ASP A 137 -8.45 -1.42 18.70
C ASP A 137 -8.80 -2.84 19.14
N ILE A 138 -8.48 -3.82 18.29
CA ILE A 138 -8.77 -5.23 18.53
C ILE A 138 -7.47 -5.91 18.96
N ASP A 139 -7.29 -6.09 20.25
CA ASP A 139 -6.14 -6.75 20.84
C ASP A 139 -6.28 -8.27 20.88
N PHE A 140 -5.16 -8.98 20.73
CA PHE A 140 -5.05 -10.43 20.86
C PHE A 140 -4.20 -10.78 22.08
N GLU A 141 -4.82 -11.17 23.19
CA GLU A 141 -4.13 -11.54 24.44
C GLU A 141 -3.11 -12.67 24.25
N ALA A 142 -3.42 -13.64 23.37
CA ALA A 142 -2.51 -14.73 23.02
C ALA A 142 -1.32 -14.28 22.16
N HIS A 143 -1.38 -13.07 21.57
CA HIS A 143 -0.36 -12.51 20.67
C HIS A 143 0.02 -11.08 21.09
N PRO A 144 0.59 -10.86 22.29
CA PRO A 144 0.83 -9.52 22.82
C PRO A 144 1.87 -8.72 22.01
N GLN A 145 2.77 -9.40 21.29
CA GLN A 145 3.74 -8.72 20.41
C GLN A 145 3.09 -8.16 19.14
N PHE A 146 2.07 -8.87 18.62
CA PHE A 146 1.26 -8.38 17.52
C PHE A 146 0.47 -7.14 17.95
N SER A 147 -0.30 -7.22 19.01
CA SER A 147 -1.11 -6.11 19.53
C SER A 147 -0.28 -4.89 19.93
N LYS A 148 0.93 -5.08 20.49
CA LYS A 148 1.86 -3.97 20.74
C LYS A 148 2.44 -3.32 19.48
N ARG A 149 2.50 -4.06 18.38
CA ARG A 149 3.15 -3.59 17.13
C ARG A 149 2.17 -2.99 16.14
N TYR A 150 0.93 -3.47 16.17
CA TYR A 150 -0.11 -3.14 15.21
C TYR A 150 -1.38 -2.67 15.91
N ILE A 151 -2.06 -1.72 15.30
CA ILE A 151 -3.43 -1.35 15.58
C ILE A 151 -4.31 -2.04 14.55
N LEU A 152 -5.28 -2.81 15.01
CA LEU A 152 -6.25 -3.53 14.19
C LEU A 152 -7.66 -3.01 14.48
N ARG A 153 -8.38 -2.61 13.45
CA ARG A 153 -9.72 -2.05 13.56
C ARG A 153 -10.64 -2.59 12.48
N GLY A 154 -11.93 -2.63 12.76
CA GLY A 154 -12.95 -2.98 11.77
C GLY A 154 -14.34 -3.11 12.35
N LYS A 155 -15.33 -3.27 11.47
CA LYS A 155 -16.75 -3.24 11.85
C LYS A 155 -17.21 -4.43 12.68
N ASN A 156 -16.72 -5.62 12.37
CA ASN A 156 -17.17 -6.87 12.99
C ASN A 156 -16.00 -7.58 13.67
N GLU A 157 -15.79 -7.24 14.95
CA GLU A 157 -14.70 -7.81 15.74
C GLU A 157 -14.74 -9.34 15.79
N ALA A 158 -15.91 -9.95 15.94
CA ALA A 158 -16.04 -11.41 16.01
C ALA A 158 -15.57 -12.09 14.73
N MET A 159 -15.94 -11.55 13.57
CA MET A 159 -15.46 -12.06 12.28
C MET A 159 -13.97 -11.81 12.09
N ILE A 160 -13.48 -10.64 12.49
CA ILE A 160 -12.06 -10.29 12.38
C ILE A 160 -11.23 -11.24 13.23
N ARG A 161 -11.63 -11.52 14.49
CA ARG A 161 -10.95 -12.48 15.36
C ARG A 161 -10.95 -13.90 14.78
N LYS A 162 -12.04 -14.31 14.15
CA LYS A 162 -12.13 -15.61 13.46
C LYS A 162 -11.21 -15.69 12.26
N THR A 163 -11.04 -14.59 11.54
CA THR A 163 -10.21 -14.47 10.33
C THR A 163 -8.72 -14.39 10.65
N LEU A 164 -8.34 -13.61 11.67
CA LEU A 164 -6.95 -13.45 12.10
C LEU A 164 -6.50 -14.64 12.95
N THR A 165 -6.22 -15.74 12.27
CA THR A 165 -5.68 -16.95 12.92
C THR A 165 -4.23 -16.74 13.38
N PRO A 166 -3.71 -17.60 14.30
CA PRO A 166 -2.31 -17.54 14.71
C PRO A 166 -1.33 -17.55 13.53
N ASP A 167 -1.60 -18.35 12.48
CA ASP A 167 -0.76 -18.39 11.27
C ASP A 167 -0.76 -17.07 10.51
N LEU A 168 -1.92 -16.41 10.40
CA LEU A 168 -2.03 -15.11 9.75
C LEU A 168 -1.38 -14.01 10.58
N ILE A 169 -1.56 -14.03 11.89
CA ILE A 169 -0.88 -13.11 12.82
C ILE A 169 0.64 -13.27 12.69
N ALA A 170 1.17 -14.50 12.70
CA ALA A 170 2.58 -14.77 12.50
C ALA A 170 3.09 -14.28 11.13
N ALA A 171 2.27 -14.41 10.08
CA ALA A 171 2.63 -13.89 8.75
C ALA A 171 2.76 -12.35 8.76
N PHE A 172 1.88 -11.63 9.45
CA PHE A 172 1.99 -10.18 9.64
C PHE A 172 3.18 -9.79 10.52
N GLU A 173 3.47 -10.54 11.57
CA GLU A 173 4.61 -10.28 12.44
C GLU A 173 5.96 -10.45 11.73
N ASN A 174 6.05 -11.37 10.77
CA ASN A 174 7.24 -11.59 9.94
C ASN A 174 7.47 -10.43 8.96
N GLU A 175 6.41 -9.79 8.48
CA GLU A 175 6.45 -8.61 7.59
C GLU A 175 6.35 -7.31 8.41
N LYS A 176 7.46 -6.90 8.99
CA LYS A 176 7.50 -5.71 9.86
C LYS A 176 7.07 -4.44 9.12
N LYS A 177 6.24 -3.61 9.78
CA LYS A 177 5.84 -2.27 9.33
C LYS A 177 4.94 -2.23 8.09
N ILE A 178 4.22 -3.30 7.78
CA ILE A 178 3.21 -3.27 6.73
C ILE A 178 1.89 -2.73 7.25
N SER A 179 1.11 -2.14 6.34
CA SER A 179 -0.30 -1.84 6.54
C SER A 179 -1.12 -2.74 5.62
N ALA A 180 -2.28 -3.18 6.10
CA ALA A 180 -3.23 -3.97 5.31
C ALA A 180 -4.63 -3.43 5.50
N GLU A 181 -5.40 -3.40 4.44
CA GLU A 181 -6.82 -3.06 4.47
C GLU A 181 -7.59 -4.11 3.67
N CYS A 182 -8.70 -4.54 4.20
CA CYS A 182 -9.50 -5.61 3.66
C CYS A 182 -10.97 -5.20 3.66
N ALA A 183 -11.65 -5.35 2.54
CA ALA A 183 -13.08 -5.12 2.45
C ALA A 183 -13.67 -5.85 1.23
N GLY A 184 -14.80 -6.55 1.41
CA GLY A 184 -15.46 -7.26 0.34
C GLY A 184 -14.53 -8.24 -0.37
N HIS A 185 -14.28 -8.05 -1.65
CA HIS A 185 -13.44 -8.92 -2.47
C HIS A 185 -11.97 -8.49 -2.54
N PHE A 186 -11.58 -7.46 -1.77
CA PHE A 186 -10.28 -6.81 -1.90
C PHE A 186 -9.43 -6.92 -0.65
N LEU A 187 -8.14 -7.12 -0.87
CA LEU A 187 -7.07 -6.94 0.10
C LEU A 187 -6.02 -6.02 -0.50
N ILE A 188 -5.67 -4.94 0.18
CA ILE A 188 -4.47 -4.17 -0.13
C ILE A 188 -3.45 -4.31 0.98
N ILE A 189 -2.17 -4.39 0.57
CA ILE A 189 -1.03 -4.40 1.50
C ILE A 189 0.01 -3.42 0.99
N TYR A 190 0.59 -2.62 1.89
CA TYR A 190 1.59 -1.63 1.56
C TYR A 190 2.50 -1.28 2.75
N TYR A 191 3.66 -0.72 2.45
CA TYR A 191 4.54 -0.09 3.45
C TYR A 191 4.33 1.42 3.38
N SER A 192 3.72 2.01 4.41
CA SER A 192 3.38 3.44 4.42
C SER A 192 4.60 4.32 4.14
N GLY A 193 4.47 5.19 3.12
CA GLY A 193 5.51 6.12 2.72
C GLY A 193 6.74 5.49 2.04
N LYS A 194 6.69 4.20 1.67
CA LYS A 194 7.82 3.49 1.06
C LYS A 194 7.47 2.88 -0.29
N ARG A 195 8.19 3.26 -1.33
CA ARG A 195 8.17 2.55 -2.61
C ARG A 195 9.19 1.42 -2.60
N ILE A 196 8.76 0.25 -3.07
CA ILE A 196 9.63 -0.93 -3.20
C ILE A 196 10.52 -0.76 -4.42
N ALA A 197 11.80 -1.06 -4.27
CA ALA A 197 12.75 -0.99 -5.38
C ALA A 197 12.38 -1.99 -6.50
N PRO A 198 12.54 -1.63 -7.80
CA PRO A 198 12.13 -2.49 -8.91
C PRO A 198 12.72 -3.91 -8.87
N ASN A 199 13.95 -4.05 -8.42
CA ASN A 199 14.63 -5.35 -8.28
C ASN A 199 14.15 -6.19 -7.09
N GLN A 200 13.41 -5.60 -6.14
CA GLN A 200 12.85 -6.28 -4.97
C GLN A 200 11.34 -6.52 -5.08
N ILE A 201 10.69 -6.00 -6.15
CA ILE A 201 9.22 -5.96 -6.23
C ILE A 201 8.61 -7.36 -6.17
N TYR A 202 9.18 -8.33 -6.86
CA TYR A 202 8.66 -9.70 -6.90
C TYR A 202 8.99 -10.50 -5.65
N GLU A 203 10.14 -10.28 -5.04
CA GLU A 203 10.45 -10.89 -3.75
C GLU A 203 9.46 -10.43 -2.66
N VAL A 204 9.17 -9.12 -2.62
CA VAL A 204 8.16 -8.58 -1.72
C VAL A 204 6.77 -9.08 -2.08
N HIS A 205 6.42 -9.13 -3.37
CA HIS A 205 5.13 -9.67 -3.83
C HIS A 205 4.93 -11.12 -3.38
N ASP A 206 5.93 -11.98 -3.54
CA ASP A 206 5.85 -13.39 -3.14
C ASP A 206 5.62 -13.54 -1.61
N ARG A 207 6.20 -12.67 -0.79
CA ARG A 207 5.95 -12.64 0.66
C ARG A 207 4.53 -12.16 0.99
N ILE A 208 4.07 -11.10 0.35
CA ILE A 208 2.73 -10.53 0.54
C ILE A 208 1.65 -11.50 0.02
N GLN A 209 1.90 -12.18 -1.10
CA GLN A 209 0.99 -13.18 -1.64
C GLN A 209 0.77 -14.35 -0.67
N ARG A 210 1.78 -14.73 0.14
CA ARG A 210 1.60 -15.72 1.21
C ARG A 210 0.61 -15.26 2.27
N ILE A 211 0.61 -13.96 2.62
CA ILE A 211 -0.41 -13.39 3.54
C ILE A 211 -1.79 -13.53 2.93
N TYR A 212 -1.96 -13.15 1.65
CA TYR A 212 -3.22 -13.33 0.93
C TYR A 212 -3.68 -14.78 0.94
N LEU A 213 -2.80 -15.73 0.60
CA LEU A 213 -3.13 -17.16 0.57
C LEU A 213 -3.52 -17.70 1.96
N THR A 214 -2.89 -17.23 3.02
CA THR A 214 -3.24 -17.61 4.39
C THR A 214 -4.60 -17.06 4.80
N LEU A 215 -4.91 -15.83 4.41
CA LEU A 215 -6.19 -15.19 4.63
C LEU A 215 -7.31 -15.89 3.84
N SER A 216 -7.10 -16.18 2.55
CA SER A 216 -8.10 -16.73 1.65
C SER A 216 -8.52 -18.17 2.01
N LYS A 217 -7.62 -19.01 2.51
CA LYS A 217 -7.93 -20.37 2.98
C LYS A 217 -9.01 -20.41 4.06
N ARG A 218 -9.19 -19.34 4.83
CA ARG A 218 -10.16 -19.27 5.93
C ARG A 218 -11.48 -18.65 5.52
N SER A 219 -11.48 -17.80 4.53
CA SER A 219 -12.70 -17.13 4.05
C SER A 219 -13.65 -18.10 3.30
N GLU A 220 -13.17 -19.28 2.94
CA GLU A 220 -14.01 -20.35 2.34
C GLU A 220 -14.93 -21.04 3.38
N PHE A 221 -14.73 -20.79 4.68
CA PHE A 221 -15.48 -21.42 5.78
C PHE A 221 -16.37 -20.43 6.57
N ILE A 222 -16.54 -19.22 6.09
CA ILE A 222 -17.35 -18.17 6.71
C ILE A 222 -18.56 -17.83 5.82
#